data_1b012f8f9dd20ce8b7aaa0b852e8f055
#
_entry.id   1b012f8f9dd20ce8b7aaa0b852e8f055
#
_cell.length_a   1.000
_cell.length_b   1.000
_cell.length_c   1.000
_cell.angle_alpha   90.00
_cell.angle_beta   90.00
_cell.angle_gamma   90.00
#
_symmetry.space_group_name_H-M   'P 1'
#
loop_
_entity.id
_entity.type
_entity.pdbx_description
1 polymer ?
#
loop_
_entity_poly.entity_id
_entity_poly.type
_entity_poly.pdbx_seq_one_letter_code
_entity_poly.pdbx_strand_id
1 'polypeptide(L)'
;MTIVLISDGELEQYSCQQLASQLRDLGRRCFTVGPVLTDPQPLPLSRPDLQITSALQLVGHAVLGEASAIGLFLNDPVERQGFIDSYRTLCQHNHREPAPIFSGPFVPLMGDALIQDLCQRLNCDLLMLSGPEQLEQLQMMSFNWPITLQPPPAVSTGFWFPCAPPETEPANTPLLLALIQETIPTHLGAREQLIRQLHRWASLHPEWTIVLQPDHGWTAEQPLLGLAAKNTPINLVEAAPGQMLNLLSHCTACLSVSSPWSLAAMAWDAKTLMVGDYGIQADQNTVGWFGCGAMHRVREIRNLNELHELPSVNRAWFEGIGGAIHDGPERLLQALEDLPAATGQR
;
A
#
# COMPACT_ATOMS: atom_id res chain seq x y z
N MET A 1 13.42 -4.02 22.79
CA MET A 1 13.65 -3.33 21.51
C MET A 1 12.59 -2.25 21.34
N THR A 2 12.99 -1.02 21.05
CA THR A 2 12.10 0.11 20.77
C THR A 2 12.20 0.43 19.26
N ILE A 3 11.09 0.43 18.56
CA ILE A 3 11.04 0.69 17.12
C ILE A 3 10.29 2.00 16.88
N VAL A 4 10.82 2.85 16.02
CA VAL A 4 10.19 4.12 15.62
C VAL A 4 9.84 4.02 14.13
N LEU A 5 8.57 4.15 13.78
CA LEU A 5 8.07 4.11 12.41
C LEU A 5 7.69 5.53 11.98
N ILE A 6 8.32 6.03 10.92
CA ILE A 6 8.18 7.39 10.42
C ILE A 6 7.55 7.33 9.03
N SER A 7 6.48 8.08 8.81
CA SER A 7 5.75 8.15 7.53
C SER A 7 5.39 9.60 7.16
N ASP A 8 5.20 9.86 5.87
CA ASP A 8 4.80 11.18 5.34
C ASP A 8 3.47 11.15 4.57
N GLY A 9 2.97 9.97 4.21
CA GLY A 9 1.74 9.78 3.46
C GLY A 9 0.66 9.05 4.25
N GLU A 10 -0.56 9.09 3.75
CA GLU A 10 -1.73 8.46 4.37
C GLU A 10 -1.63 6.93 4.36
N LEU A 11 -1.28 6.33 3.21
CA LEU A 11 -1.10 4.89 3.07
C LEU A 11 0.07 4.38 3.91
N GLU A 12 1.18 5.12 3.89
CA GLU A 12 2.37 4.83 4.69
C GLU A 12 2.05 4.89 6.18
N GLN A 13 1.28 5.90 6.61
CA GLN A 13 0.86 6.04 8.01
C GLN A 13 -0.06 4.89 8.43
N TYR A 14 -1.01 4.52 7.58
CA TYR A 14 -1.88 3.37 7.84
C TYR A 14 -1.06 2.09 8.00
N SER A 15 -0.17 1.81 7.05
CA SER A 15 0.70 0.64 7.07
C SER A 15 1.64 0.63 8.28
N CYS A 16 2.21 1.79 8.66
CA CYS A 16 2.99 1.93 9.89
C CYS A 16 2.18 1.64 11.14
N GLN A 17 0.90 2.05 11.20
CA GLN A 17 0.02 1.76 12.33
C GLN A 17 -0.30 0.27 12.42
N GLN A 18 -0.55 -0.41 11.31
CA GLN A 18 -0.76 -1.85 11.28
C GLN A 18 0.50 -2.60 11.74
N LEU A 19 1.66 -2.25 11.20
CA LEU A 19 2.94 -2.82 11.63
C LEU A 19 3.21 -2.56 13.12
N ALA A 20 2.96 -1.33 13.60
CA ALA A 20 3.13 -0.99 15.00
C ALA A 20 2.23 -1.82 15.93
N SER A 21 0.97 -2.04 15.52
CA SER A 21 0.04 -2.89 16.27
C SER A 21 0.58 -4.31 16.40
N GLN A 22 0.97 -4.93 15.29
CA GLN A 22 1.49 -6.29 15.26
C GLN A 22 2.81 -6.42 16.04
N LEU A 23 3.70 -5.43 15.94
CA LEU A 23 4.94 -5.41 16.74
C LEU A 23 4.68 -5.27 18.25
N ARG A 24 3.65 -4.50 18.63
CA ARG A 24 3.23 -4.37 20.04
C ARG A 24 2.64 -5.69 20.56
N ASP A 25 1.88 -6.43 19.75
CA ASP A 25 1.36 -7.76 20.07
C ASP A 25 2.50 -8.78 20.32
N LEU A 26 3.64 -8.58 19.63
CA LEU A 26 4.88 -9.34 19.87
C LEU A 26 5.72 -8.80 21.06
N GLY A 27 5.14 -7.89 21.87
CA GLY A 27 5.79 -7.34 23.06
C GLY A 27 6.89 -6.32 22.77
N ARG A 28 6.93 -5.73 21.57
CA ARG A 28 7.89 -4.68 21.22
C ARG A 28 7.30 -3.29 21.50
N ARG A 29 8.12 -2.39 22.03
CA ARG A 29 7.72 -0.98 22.16
C ARG A 29 7.83 -0.32 20.79
N CYS A 30 6.72 0.22 20.29
CA CYS A 30 6.67 0.82 18.96
C CYS A 30 6.03 2.19 19.02
N PHE A 31 6.64 3.18 18.35
CA PHE A 31 6.14 4.54 18.17
C PHE A 31 5.87 4.80 16.71
N THR A 32 4.72 5.38 16.42
CA THR A 32 4.36 5.88 15.10
C THR A 32 4.54 7.39 15.03
N VAL A 33 5.17 7.86 13.98
CA VAL A 33 5.44 9.28 13.73
C VAL A 33 4.95 9.61 12.32
N GLY A 34 4.18 10.66 12.18
CA GLY A 34 3.61 11.02 10.88
C GLY A 34 3.04 12.43 10.86
N PRO A 35 2.52 12.86 9.69
CA PRO A 35 1.93 14.18 9.53
C PRO A 35 0.62 14.31 10.32
N VAL A 36 0.22 15.55 10.51
CA VAL A 36 -1.15 15.88 10.90
C VAL A 36 -2.02 15.68 9.67
N LEU A 37 -2.86 14.66 9.71
CA LEU A 37 -3.80 14.39 8.63
C LEU A 37 -5.04 15.26 8.82
N THR A 38 -5.56 15.80 7.72
CA THR A 38 -6.79 16.59 7.71
C THR A 38 -7.99 15.68 7.54
N ASP A 39 -9.07 15.88 8.30
CA ASP A 39 -10.34 15.20 8.11
C ASP A 39 -11.09 15.79 6.89
N PRO A 40 -11.87 14.97 6.16
CA PRO A 40 -12.11 13.54 6.33
C PRO A 40 -11.07 12.67 5.61
N GLN A 41 -10.68 11.54 6.24
CA GLN A 41 -9.76 10.57 5.67
C GLN A 41 -10.54 9.39 5.07
N PRO A 42 -10.13 8.85 3.90
CA PRO A 42 -10.69 7.61 3.36
C PRO A 42 -10.34 6.37 4.20
N LEU A 43 -9.24 6.41 4.94
CA LEU A 43 -8.77 5.34 5.81
C LEU A 43 -9.11 5.58 7.28
N PRO A 44 -9.33 4.52 8.08
CA PRO A 44 -9.52 4.63 9.52
C PRO A 44 -8.18 4.84 10.22
N LEU A 45 -7.62 6.04 10.08
CA LEU A 45 -6.34 6.39 10.66
C LEU A 45 -6.49 6.86 12.11
N SER A 46 -5.64 6.34 12.96
CA SER A 46 -5.44 6.87 14.31
C SER A 46 -4.42 8.01 14.27
N ARG A 47 -4.45 8.87 15.28
CA ARG A 47 -3.36 9.86 15.44
C ARG A 47 -2.05 9.13 15.67
N PRO A 48 -0.95 9.53 14.99
CA PRO A 48 0.37 9.01 15.32
C PRO A 48 0.77 9.41 16.74
N ASP A 49 1.65 8.63 17.37
CA ASP A 49 2.14 8.91 18.73
C ASP A 49 2.88 10.26 18.78
N LEU A 50 3.50 10.66 17.68
CA LEU A 50 4.15 11.96 17.52
C LEU A 50 3.79 12.56 16.14
N GLN A 51 3.31 13.81 16.15
CA GLN A 51 2.98 14.55 14.93
C GLN A 51 4.13 15.45 14.50
N ILE A 52 4.45 15.42 13.22
CA ILE A 52 5.51 16.22 12.59
C ILE A 52 5.04 16.77 11.24
N THR A 53 5.67 17.83 10.78
CA THR A 53 5.50 18.35 9.41
C THR A 53 6.65 17.96 8.48
N SER A 54 7.77 17.53 9.04
CA SER A 54 8.94 17.00 8.33
C SER A 54 9.69 16.02 9.22
N ALA A 55 10.19 14.92 8.65
CA ALA A 55 11.00 13.95 9.36
C ALA A 55 12.29 14.55 9.95
N LEU A 56 12.82 15.58 9.32
CA LEU A 56 14.02 16.28 9.82
C LEU A 56 13.84 16.89 11.22
N GLN A 57 12.61 17.20 11.63
CA GLN A 57 12.32 17.69 12.98
C GLN A 57 12.59 16.67 14.09
N LEU A 58 12.67 15.38 13.72
CA LEU A 58 12.98 14.31 14.67
C LEU A 58 14.47 14.20 14.96
N VAL A 59 15.34 14.72 14.11
CA VAL A 59 16.79 14.66 14.31
C VAL A 59 17.13 15.36 15.62
N GLY A 60 17.64 14.59 16.60
CA GLY A 60 17.87 15.08 17.96
C GLY A 60 16.70 14.93 18.94
N HIS A 61 15.52 14.50 18.48
CA HIS A 61 14.40 14.24 19.39
C HIS A 61 14.66 12.99 20.27
N ALA A 62 14.22 13.05 21.53
CA ALA A 62 14.46 11.98 22.50
C ALA A 62 13.96 10.60 22.06
N VAL A 63 12.90 10.53 21.26
CA VAL A 63 12.34 9.26 20.75
C VAL A 63 13.35 8.49 19.89
N LEU A 64 14.17 9.18 19.10
CA LEU A 64 15.27 8.56 18.34
C LEU A 64 16.46 8.20 19.26
N GLY A 65 16.55 8.85 20.41
CA GLY A 65 17.52 8.54 21.44
C GLY A 65 17.35 7.14 22.03
N GLU A 66 16.12 6.66 22.13
CA GLU A 66 15.76 5.36 22.68
C GLU A 66 15.52 4.29 21.59
N ALA A 67 15.58 4.67 20.32
CA ALA A 67 15.30 3.76 19.21
C ALA A 67 16.37 2.66 19.11
N SER A 68 15.92 1.41 18.99
CA SER A 68 16.75 0.25 18.64
C SER A 68 16.70 -0.04 17.13
N ALA A 69 15.66 0.44 16.42
CA ALA A 69 15.53 0.41 14.98
C ALA A 69 14.57 1.53 14.52
N ILE A 70 14.75 2.02 13.31
CA ILE A 70 13.95 3.09 12.69
C ILE A 70 13.41 2.61 11.36
N GLY A 71 12.08 2.53 11.24
CA GLY A 71 11.38 2.33 9.96
C GLY A 71 11.13 3.69 9.31
N LEU A 72 11.66 3.89 8.11
CA LEU A 72 11.60 5.17 7.42
C LEU A 72 10.84 5.04 6.11
N PHE A 73 9.58 5.47 6.10
CA PHE A 73 8.63 5.32 5.01
C PHE A 73 8.20 6.69 4.49
N LEU A 74 9.14 7.38 3.88
CA LEU A 74 8.94 8.68 3.26
C LEU A 74 8.88 8.53 1.74
N ASN A 75 7.91 9.20 1.12
CA ASN A 75 7.75 9.23 -0.34
C ASN A 75 8.78 10.16 -0.99
N ASP A 76 9.12 11.28 -0.33
CA ASP A 76 10.14 12.19 -0.83
C ASP A 76 11.55 11.59 -0.61
N PRO A 77 12.28 11.23 -1.68
CA PRO A 77 13.63 10.67 -1.57
C PRO A 77 14.65 11.70 -1.03
N VAL A 78 14.42 12.99 -1.24
CA VAL A 78 15.33 14.05 -0.75
C VAL A 78 15.19 14.18 0.76
N GLU A 79 13.97 14.21 1.27
CA GLU A 79 13.72 14.25 2.71
C GLU A 79 14.23 12.98 3.40
N ARG A 80 14.00 11.81 2.80
CA ARG A 80 14.51 10.53 3.31
C ARG A 80 16.02 10.53 3.44
N GLN A 81 16.72 10.91 2.36
CA GLN A 81 18.19 11.01 2.38
C GLN A 81 18.68 12.02 3.41
N GLY A 82 18.08 13.22 3.44
CA GLY A 82 18.42 14.26 4.40
C GLY A 82 18.25 13.82 5.86
N PHE A 83 17.20 13.04 6.16
CA PHE A 83 17.02 12.47 7.49
C PHE A 83 18.12 11.46 7.84
N ILE A 84 18.44 10.52 6.95
CA ILE A 84 19.46 9.48 7.18
C ILE A 84 20.82 10.15 7.47
N ASP A 85 21.23 11.10 6.63
CA ASP A 85 22.52 11.77 6.75
C ASP A 85 22.60 12.58 8.05
N SER A 86 21.56 13.34 8.35
CA SER A 86 21.50 14.18 9.55
C SER A 86 21.50 13.35 10.83
N TYR A 87 20.72 12.24 10.86
CA TYR A 87 20.65 11.33 12.00
C TYR A 87 22.00 10.66 12.26
N ARG A 88 22.63 10.08 11.22
CA ARG A 88 23.93 9.44 11.33
C ARG A 88 25.03 10.41 11.75
N THR A 89 25.03 11.62 11.18
CA THR A 89 25.98 12.69 11.57
C THR A 89 25.82 13.07 13.04
N LEU A 90 24.60 13.22 13.53
CA LEU A 90 24.33 13.51 14.94
C LEU A 90 24.80 12.38 15.87
N CYS A 91 24.56 11.13 15.48
CA CYS A 91 25.02 9.97 16.25
C CYS A 91 26.56 9.96 16.33
N GLN A 92 27.26 10.18 15.21
CA GLN A 92 28.73 10.27 15.18
C GLN A 92 29.25 11.40 16.07
N HIS A 93 28.63 12.58 15.99
CA HIS A 93 29.02 13.71 16.84
C HIS A 93 28.87 13.41 18.33
N ASN A 94 27.85 12.67 18.69
CA ASN A 94 27.57 12.29 20.06
C ASN A 94 28.27 10.98 20.49
N HIS A 95 29.17 10.43 19.69
CA HIS A 95 29.85 9.15 19.91
C HIS A 95 28.89 7.99 20.22
N ARG A 96 27.74 7.99 19.57
CA ARG A 96 26.71 6.99 19.72
C ARG A 96 26.58 6.18 18.43
N GLU A 97 26.38 4.88 18.58
CA GLU A 97 26.07 4.00 17.46
C GLU A 97 24.65 4.31 16.95
N PRO A 98 24.45 4.56 15.63
CA PRO A 98 23.13 4.80 15.08
C PRO A 98 22.29 3.52 15.11
N ALA A 99 21.02 3.65 15.44
CA ALA A 99 20.08 2.55 15.27
C ALA A 99 19.91 2.22 13.78
N PRO A 100 19.80 0.93 13.40
CA PRO A 100 19.60 0.54 12.02
C PRO A 100 18.31 1.14 11.45
N ILE A 101 18.39 1.56 10.18
CA ILE A 101 17.28 2.15 9.44
C ILE A 101 16.80 1.11 8.43
N PHE A 102 15.51 0.79 8.48
CA PHE A 102 14.87 -0.06 7.48
C PHE A 102 13.80 0.70 6.72
N SER A 103 13.56 0.30 5.48
CA SER A 103 12.58 0.93 4.59
C SER A 103 12.15 -0.02 3.47
N GLY A 104 11.05 0.28 2.82
CA GLY A 104 10.56 -0.47 1.66
C GLY A 104 9.24 0.08 1.14
N PRO A 105 8.78 -0.37 -0.02
CA PRO A 105 7.45 -0.04 -0.51
C PRO A 105 6.37 -0.78 0.29
N PHE A 106 5.28 -0.11 0.58
CA PHE A 106 4.09 -0.75 1.17
C PHE A 106 3.14 -1.37 0.13
N VAL A 107 3.45 -1.18 -1.14
CA VAL A 107 2.72 -1.76 -2.26
C VAL A 107 3.62 -2.73 -3.02
N PRO A 108 3.10 -3.81 -3.61
CA PRO A 108 3.90 -4.73 -4.40
C PRO A 108 4.31 -4.06 -5.72
N LEU A 109 5.45 -3.41 -5.70
CA LEU A 109 6.08 -2.91 -6.92
C LEU A 109 6.79 -4.05 -7.65
N MET A 110 6.80 -4.01 -8.98
CA MET A 110 7.47 -4.98 -9.84
C MET A 110 8.20 -4.26 -10.98
N GLY A 111 9.17 -4.94 -11.58
CA GLY A 111 9.92 -4.43 -12.73
C GLY A 111 10.68 -3.14 -12.41
N ASP A 112 10.68 -2.21 -13.38
CA ASP A 112 11.43 -0.95 -13.26
C ASP A 112 10.95 -0.08 -12.08
N ALA A 113 9.66 -0.13 -11.75
CA ALA A 113 9.13 0.64 -10.61
C ALA A 113 9.71 0.16 -9.27
N LEU A 114 9.85 -1.16 -9.08
CA LEU A 114 10.53 -1.72 -7.91
C LEU A 114 11.99 -1.24 -7.85
N ILE A 115 12.70 -1.34 -8.96
CA ILE A 115 14.12 -0.96 -8.98
C ILE A 115 14.33 0.53 -8.73
N GLN A 116 13.51 1.37 -9.33
CA GLN A 116 13.57 2.82 -9.08
C GLN A 116 13.33 3.16 -7.60
N ASP A 117 12.35 2.52 -6.97
CA ASP A 117 12.08 2.73 -5.54
C ASP A 117 13.24 2.23 -4.67
N LEU A 118 13.75 1.02 -4.94
CA LEU A 118 14.85 0.43 -4.16
C LEU A 118 16.16 1.18 -4.33
N CYS A 119 16.48 1.68 -5.53
CA CYS A 119 17.67 2.52 -5.73
C CYS A 119 17.69 3.76 -4.85
N GLN A 120 16.52 4.30 -4.51
CA GLN A 120 16.39 5.44 -3.61
C GLN A 120 16.51 5.06 -2.12
N ARG A 121 16.59 3.77 -1.78
CA ARG A 121 16.66 3.22 -0.41
C ARG A 121 17.97 2.49 -0.10
N LEU A 122 18.95 2.53 -1.01
CA LEU A 122 20.23 1.82 -0.84
C LEU A 122 21.02 2.28 0.40
N ASN A 123 20.71 3.45 0.93
CA ASN A 123 21.34 3.98 2.15
C ASN A 123 20.66 3.50 3.45
N CYS A 124 19.60 2.71 3.37
CA CYS A 124 19.05 2.01 4.52
C CYS A 124 19.94 0.80 4.90
N ASP A 125 19.75 0.29 6.11
CA ASP A 125 20.49 -0.87 6.59
C ASP A 125 19.77 -2.19 6.29
N LEU A 126 18.43 -2.14 6.09
CA LEU A 126 17.59 -3.27 5.72
C LEU A 126 16.48 -2.82 4.75
N LEU A 127 16.20 -3.62 3.73
CA LEU A 127 15.07 -3.41 2.83
C LEU A 127 13.91 -4.33 3.18
N MET A 128 12.72 -3.77 3.28
CA MET A 128 11.47 -4.52 3.37
C MET A 128 10.85 -4.68 1.98
N LEU A 129 10.48 -5.90 1.63
CA LEU A 129 9.78 -6.23 0.40
C LEU A 129 8.48 -6.95 0.73
N SER A 130 7.47 -6.85 -0.11
CA SER A 130 6.22 -7.55 0.16
C SER A 130 6.34 -9.06 -0.07
N GLY A 131 6.99 -9.53 -1.13
CA GLY A 131 7.00 -10.93 -1.46
C GLY A 131 8.33 -11.50 -1.94
N PRO A 132 8.42 -12.84 -2.03
CA PRO A 132 9.61 -13.52 -2.50
C PRO A 132 9.97 -13.18 -3.96
N GLU A 133 8.99 -12.90 -4.80
CA GLU A 133 9.21 -12.53 -6.20
C GLU A 133 9.96 -11.20 -6.33
N GLN A 134 9.66 -10.23 -5.45
CA GLN A 134 10.42 -8.97 -5.38
C GLN A 134 11.85 -9.19 -4.89
N LEU A 135 12.04 -10.10 -3.92
CA LEU A 135 13.37 -10.45 -3.41
C LEU A 135 14.23 -11.11 -4.51
N GLU A 136 13.65 -12.04 -5.25
CA GLU A 136 14.30 -12.69 -6.38
C GLU A 136 14.66 -11.68 -7.46
N GLN A 137 13.75 -10.78 -7.81
CA GLN A 137 14.01 -9.72 -8.78
C GLN A 137 15.16 -8.80 -8.34
N LEU A 138 15.18 -8.39 -7.06
CA LEU A 138 16.29 -7.60 -6.51
C LEU A 138 17.62 -8.34 -6.61
N GLN A 139 17.66 -9.62 -6.27
CA GLN A 139 18.85 -10.46 -6.35
C GLN A 139 19.35 -10.61 -7.79
N MET A 140 18.46 -10.89 -8.74
CA MET A 140 18.80 -11.02 -10.16
C MET A 140 19.38 -9.73 -10.72
N MET A 141 18.80 -8.60 -10.40
CA MET A 141 19.23 -7.30 -10.94
C MET A 141 20.52 -6.81 -10.30
N SER A 142 20.70 -7.00 -9.00
CA SER A 142 21.88 -6.55 -8.27
C SER A 142 23.12 -7.44 -8.52
N PHE A 143 22.95 -8.61 -9.12
CA PHE A 143 24.04 -9.57 -9.38
C PHE A 143 25.23 -8.95 -10.12
N ASN A 144 24.96 -8.06 -11.06
CA ASN A 144 25.99 -7.39 -11.87
C ASN A 144 26.32 -5.97 -11.39
N TRP A 145 25.79 -5.53 -10.24
CA TRP A 145 26.07 -4.20 -9.75
C TRP A 145 27.46 -4.10 -9.14
N PRO A 146 28.13 -2.94 -9.26
CA PRO A 146 29.37 -2.70 -8.53
C PRO A 146 29.20 -2.93 -7.03
N ILE A 147 30.26 -3.38 -6.37
CA ILE A 147 30.21 -3.68 -4.92
C ILE A 147 29.75 -2.48 -4.08
N THR A 148 30.05 -1.27 -4.55
CA THR A 148 29.64 -0.01 -3.92
C THR A 148 28.15 0.32 -4.05
N LEU A 149 27.44 -0.38 -4.92
CA LEU A 149 26.00 -0.22 -5.19
C LEU A 149 25.21 -1.47 -4.81
N GLN A 150 25.84 -2.46 -4.18
CA GLN A 150 25.11 -3.65 -3.71
C GLN A 150 24.00 -3.23 -2.72
N PRO A 151 22.79 -3.77 -2.89
CA PRO A 151 21.71 -3.44 -1.99
C PRO A 151 22.01 -3.95 -0.57
N PRO A 152 21.47 -3.30 0.46
CA PRO A 152 21.50 -3.84 1.80
C PRO A 152 20.74 -5.18 1.88
N PRO A 153 20.87 -5.93 2.98
CA PRO A 153 20.02 -7.09 3.24
C PRO A 153 18.55 -6.77 3.02
N ALA A 154 17.79 -7.75 2.53
CA ALA A 154 16.37 -7.56 2.25
C ALA A 154 15.55 -8.72 2.83
N VAL A 155 14.33 -8.42 3.29
CA VAL A 155 13.41 -9.39 3.88
C VAL A 155 12.01 -9.23 3.29
N SER A 156 11.34 -10.36 2.98
CA SER A 156 9.95 -10.38 2.57
C SER A 156 9.03 -10.42 3.78
N THR A 157 8.15 -9.43 3.92
CA THR A 157 7.32 -9.20 5.11
C THR A 157 5.82 -9.30 4.87
N GLY A 158 5.40 -9.58 3.64
CA GLY A 158 3.98 -9.61 3.30
C GLY A 158 3.36 -8.22 3.15
N PHE A 159 2.04 -8.19 3.20
CA PHE A 159 1.26 -6.96 3.14
C PHE A 159 0.88 -6.48 4.54
N TRP A 160 0.76 -5.17 4.71
CA TRP A 160 0.35 -4.53 5.95
C TRP A 160 -1.15 -4.24 6.01
N PHE A 161 -1.96 -5.12 5.42
CA PHE A 161 -3.41 -5.12 5.55
C PHE A 161 -3.82 -5.98 6.76
N PRO A 162 -5.00 -5.74 7.35
CA PRO A 162 -5.53 -6.65 8.36
C PRO A 162 -5.60 -8.08 7.79
N CYS A 163 -5.10 -9.06 8.54
CA CYS A 163 -5.06 -10.46 8.11
C CYS A 163 -6.46 -11.07 7.91
N ALA A 164 -7.47 -10.52 8.59
CA ALA A 164 -8.87 -10.94 8.47
C ALA A 164 -9.77 -9.72 8.23
N PRO A 165 -10.86 -9.90 7.48
CA PRO A 165 -11.87 -8.86 7.37
C PRO A 165 -12.46 -8.55 8.75
N PRO A 166 -12.88 -7.31 9.01
CA PRO A 166 -13.66 -6.99 10.21
C PRO A 166 -14.88 -7.93 10.30
N GLU A 167 -15.23 -8.37 11.50
CA GLU A 167 -16.46 -9.14 11.70
C GLU A 167 -17.67 -8.27 11.39
N THR A 168 -18.47 -8.67 10.41
CA THR A 168 -19.56 -7.88 9.88
C THR A 168 -20.71 -8.78 9.47
N GLU A 169 -21.93 -8.27 9.55
CA GLU A 169 -23.09 -9.00 9.03
C GLU A 169 -23.07 -9.00 7.49
N PRO A 170 -23.38 -10.13 6.85
CA PRO A 170 -23.40 -10.20 5.39
C PRO A 170 -24.44 -9.21 4.83
N ALA A 171 -24.04 -8.49 3.79
CA ALA A 171 -24.95 -7.57 3.11
C ALA A 171 -26.10 -8.36 2.46
N ASN A 172 -27.33 -7.85 2.61
CA ASN A 172 -28.52 -8.46 2.02
C ASN A 172 -28.60 -8.32 0.49
N THR A 173 -27.82 -7.41 -0.08
CA THR A 173 -27.76 -7.13 -1.52
C THR A 173 -26.33 -7.26 -2.01
N PRO A 174 -26.11 -7.79 -3.23
CA PRO A 174 -24.77 -7.84 -3.79
C PRO A 174 -24.18 -6.44 -3.98
N LEU A 175 -22.93 -6.28 -3.57
CA LEU A 175 -22.20 -5.01 -3.59
C LEU A 175 -20.99 -5.10 -4.50
N LEU A 176 -20.94 -4.21 -5.50
CA LEU A 176 -19.74 -3.94 -6.30
C LEU A 176 -19.03 -2.72 -5.73
N LEU A 177 -17.86 -2.92 -5.16
CA LEU A 177 -16.98 -1.83 -4.70
C LEU A 177 -16.03 -1.43 -5.82
N ALA A 178 -16.16 -0.22 -6.33
CA ALA A 178 -15.25 0.33 -7.34
C ALA A 178 -14.25 1.27 -6.68
N LEU A 179 -12.98 0.85 -6.62
CA LEU A 179 -11.86 1.64 -6.11
C LEU A 179 -11.42 2.62 -7.20
N ILE A 180 -11.69 3.89 -6.99
CA ILE A 180 -11.44 4.95 -7.97
C ILE A 180 -10.23 5.77 -7.55
N GLN A 181 -9.24 5.80 -8.44
CA GLN A 181 -7.99 6.54 -8.25
C GLN A 181 -8.08 7.91 -8.95
N GLU A 182 -7.56 8.97 -8.33
CA GLU A 182 -7.64 10.33 -8.83
C GLU A 182 -6.97 10.49 -10.20
N THR A 183 -5.82 9.89 -10.37
CA THR A 183 -4.97 10.04 -11.56
C THR A 183 -4.95 8.82 -12.48
N ILE A 184 -5.60 7.71 -12.11
CA ILE A 184 -5.62 6.47 -12.86
C ILE A 184 -7.08 6.08 -13.17
N PRO A 185 -7.41 5.81 -14.43
CA PRO A 185 -6.57 5.91 -15.64
C PRO A 185 -6.01 7.31 -15.87
N THR A 186 -4.80 7.42 -16.42
CA THR A 186 -4.08 8.71 -16.61
C THR A 186 -4.83 9.70 -17.50
N HIS A 187 -5.59 9.20 -18.47
CA HIS A 187 -6.42 10.04 -19.35
C HIS A 187 -7.80 10.29 -18.73
N LEU A 188 -8.19 11.57 -18.62
CA LEU A 188 -9.50 11.98 -18.11
C LEU A 188 -10.66 11.27 -18.84
N GLY A 189 -10.61 11.19 -20.17
CA GLY A 189 -11.64 10.50 -20.97
C GLY A 189 -11.78 9.01 -20.64
N ALA A 190 -10.70 8.34 -20.23
CA ALA A 190 -10.73 6.95 -19.79
C ALA A 190 -11.39 6.83 -18.39
N ARG A 191 -11.09 7.76 -17.46
CA ARG A 191 -11.77 7.84 -16.16
C ARG A 191 -13.26 8.06 -16.32
N GLU A 192 -13.65 9.03 -17.15
CA GLU A 192 -15.07 9.26 -17.46
C GLU A 192 -15.75 8.04 -18.10
N GLN A 193 -15.04 7.32 -18.96
CA GLN A 193 -15.57 6.10 -19.57
C GLN A 193 -15.82 5.00 -18.54
N LEU A 194 -14.89 4.83 -17.57
CA LEU A 194 -15.07 3.89 -16.46
C LEU A 194 -16.30 4.24 -15.64
N ILE A 195 -16.45 5.50 -15.23
CA ILE A 195 -17.63 5.96 -14.48
C ILE A 195 -18.93 5.78 -15.28
N ARG A 196 -18.92 6.09 -16.59
CA ARG A 196 -20.08 5.82 -17.46
C ARG A 196 -20.44 4.33 -17.54
N GLN A 197 -19.45 3.44 -17.52
CA GLN A 197 -19.71 1.99 -17.49
C GLN A 197 -20.35 1.56 -16.16
N LEU A 198 -19.85 2.07 -15.03
CA LEU A 198 -20.45 1.81 -13.72
C LEU A 198 -21.89 2.34 -13.64
N HIS A 199 -22.14 3.53 -14.16
CA HIS A 199 -23.48 4.08 -14.28
C HIS A 199 -24.42 3.19 -15.13
N ARG A 200 -23.92 2.69 -16.27
CA ARG A 200 -24.67 1.76 -17.12
C ARG A 200 -25.01 0.48 -16.37
N TRP A 201 -24.04 -0.11 -15.65
CA TRP A 201 -24.28 -1.30 -14.86
C TRP A 201 -25.32 -1.05 -13.74
N ALA A 202 -25.20 0.05 -13.02
CA ALA A 202 -26.20 0.42 -12.01
C ALA A 202 -27.61 0.54 -12.58
N SER A 203 -27.75 1.11 -13.78
CA SER A 203 -29.04 1.24 -14.47
C SER A 203 -29.62 -0.11 -14.90
N LEU A 204 -28.76 -1.06 -15.30
CA LEU A 204 -29.18 -2.38 -15.79
C LEU A 204 -29.40 -3.40 -14.66
N HIS A 205 -28.77 -3.18 -13.50
CA HIS A 205 -28.76 -4.11 -12.37
C HIS A 205 -29.19 -3.40 -11.07
N PRO A 206 -30.50 -3.04 -10.96
CA PRO A 206 -31.00 -2.36 -9.76
C PRO A 206 -30.92 -3.22 -8.49
N GLU A 207 -30.74 -4.54 -8.63
CA GLU A 207 -30.51 -5.50 -7.53
C GLU A 207 -29.11 -5.42 -6.92
N TRP A 208 -28.15 -4.80 -7.62
CA TRP A 208 -26.80 -4.55 -7.13
C TRP A 208 -26.68 -3.14 -6.55
N THR A 209 -25.90 -3.00 -5.49
CA THR A 209 -25.39 -1.68 -5.06
C THR A 209 -23.99 -1.51 -5.61
N ILE A 210 -23.73 -0.40 -6.31
CA ILE A 210 -22.40 -0.03 -6.80
C ILE A 210 -21.91 1.15 -5.98
N VAL A 211 -20.81 0.94 -5.26
CA VAL A 211 -20.19 1.98 -4.42
C VAL A 211 -18.90 2.45 -5.06
N LEU A 212 -18.82 3.75 -5.34
CA LEU A 212 -17.59 4.41 -5.76
C LEU A 212 -16.80 4.80 -4.52
N GLN A 213 -15.69 4.12 -4.29
CA GLN A 213 -14.79 4.40 -3.19
C GLN A 213 -13.57 5.12 -3.73
N PRO A 214 -13.37 6.38 -3.37
CA PRO A 214 -12.10 7.05 -3.64
C PRO A 214 -10.96 6.27 -2.99
N ASP A 215 -9.90 6.04 -3.75
CA ASP A 215 -8.62 5.63 -3.22
C ASP A 215 -8.03 6.83 -2.44
N HIS A 216 -6.79 6.79 -2.00
CA HIS A 216 -6.16 7.95 -1.36
C HIS A 216 -6.03 9.15 -2.33
N GLY A 217 -5.95 10.35 -1.79
CA GLY A 217 -5.66 11.59 -2.53
C GLY A 217 -6.86 12.27 -3.20
N TRP A 218 -8.06 11.72 -3.13
CA TRP A 218 -9.23 12.35 -3.74
C TRP A 218 -9.73 13.54 -2.91
N THR A 219 -9.77 14.72 -3.51
CA THR A 219 -10.32 15.90 -2.85
C THR A 219 -11.83 16.02 -3.08
N ALA A 220 -12.57 16.48 -2.08
CA ALA A 220 -14.02 16.70 -2.16
C ALA A 220 -14.44 17.75 -3.22
N GLU A 221 -13.50 18.43 -3.85
CA GLU A 221 -13.74 19.44 -4.87
C GLU A 221 -14.18 18.86 -6.21
N GLN A 222 -13.96 17.57 -6.45
CA GLN A 222 -14.38 16.87 -7.67
C GLN A 222 -15.18 15.62 -7.29
N PRO A 223 -16.50 15.72 -7.08
CA PRO A 223 -17.33 14.57 -6.78
C PRO A 223 -17.27 13.56 -7.92
N LEU A 224 -17.06 12.28 -7.60
CA LEU A 224 -16.95 11.19 -8.57
C LEU A 224 -18.19 11.11 -9.45
N LEU A 225 -19.37 11.24 -8.83
CA LEU A 225 -20.66 11.26 -9.53
C LEU A 225 -20.86 12.49 -10.42
N GLY A 226 -20.12 13.56 -10.21
CA GLY A 226 -20.12 14.71 -11.10
C GLY A 226 -19.57 14.40 -12.51
N LEU A 227 -18.78 13.33 -12.64
CA LEU A 227 -18.33 12.81 -13.92
C LEU A 227 -19.38 11.93 -14.62
N ALA A 228 -20.39 11.47 -13.89
CA ALA A 228 -21.46 10.63 -14.37
C ALA A 228 -22.69 11.48 -14.69
N ALA A 229 -23.27 11.55 -15.71
CA ALA A 229 -24.39 12.28 -16.28
C ALA A 229 -25.56 12.65 -15.34
N LYS A 230 -26.46 13.49 -15.84
CA LYS A 230 -27.60 14.15 -15.16
C LYS A 230 -28.63 13.25 -14.47
N ASN A 231 -28.61 11.92 -14.62
CA ASN A 231 -29.58 10.99 -14.05
C ASN A 231 -28.85 9.80 -13.41
N THR A 232 -28.23 10.01 -12.23
CA THR A 232 -27.54 8.94 -11.53
C THR A 232 -28.54 7.93 -10.95
N PRO A 233 -28.38 6.61 -11.23
CA PRO A 233 -29.20 5.58 -10.61
C PRO A 233 -29.07 5.59 -9.08
N ILE A 234 -30.18 5.30 -8.37
CA ILE A 234 -30.23 5.35 -6.91
C ILE A 234 -29.26 4.33 -6.22
N ASN A 235 -28.94 3.26 -6.92
CA ASN A 235 -28.03 2.20 -6.47
C ASN A 235 -26.55 2.45 -6.86
N LEU A 236 -26.21 3.60 -7.42
CA LEU A 236 -24.85 4.07 -7.63
C LEU A 236 -24.56 5.19 -6.63
N VAL A 237 -23.71 4.94 -5.66
CA VAL A 237 -23.44 5.83 -4.54
C VAL A 237 -21.94 6.06 -4.35
N GLU A 238 -21.58 7.19 -3.76
CA GLU A 238 -20.22 7.45 -3.31
C GLU A 238 -20.08 6.99 -1.85
N ALA A 239 -18.92 6.38 -1.54
CA ALA A 239 -18.62 5.96 -0.17
C ALA A 239 -18.41 7.17 0.73
N ALA A 240 -18.89 7.06 1.97
CA ALA A 240 -18.53 8.02 3.01
C ALA A 240 -17.06 7.84 3.44
N PRO A 241 -16.38 8.90 3.89
CA PRO A 241 -15.03 8.80 4.42
C PRO A 241 -14.90 7.74 5.52
N GLY A 242 -13.76 7.06 5.57
CA GLY A 242 -13.45 6.02 6.57
C GLY A 242 -14.12 4.67 6.36
N GLN A 243 -14.87 4.47 5.28
CA GLN A 243 -15.63 3.25 5.03
C GLN A 243 -14.87 2.18 4.24
N MET A 244 -13.67 2.45 3.77
CA MET A 244 -12.88 1.57 2.90
C MET A 244 -12.85 0.11 3.38
N LEU A 245 -12.39 -0.14 4.59
CA LEU A 245 -12.24 -1.50 5.13
C LEU A 245 -13.59 -2.19 5.33
N ASN A 246 -14.58 -1.44 5.81
CA ASN A 246 -15.92 -1.96 5.98
C ASN A 246 -16.54 -2.37 4.63
N LEU A 247 -16.40 -1.54 3.61
CA LEU A 247 -16.89 -1.85 2.26
C LEU A 247 -16.15 -3.03 1.63
N LEU A 248 -14.82 -3.10 1.80
CA LEU A 248 -14.01 -4.22 1.32
C LEU A 248 -14.42 -5.54 1.96
N SER A 249 -14.76 -5.55 3.26
CA SER A 249 -15.16 -6.77 3.98
C SER A 249 -16.54 -7.29 3.59
N HIS A 250 -17.40 -6.44 3.00
CA HIS A 250 -18.77 -6.79 2.62
C HIS A 250 -18.97 -6.91 1.11
N CYS A 251 -18.01 -6.47 0.31
CA CYS A 251 -18.23 -6.45 -1.13
C CYS A 251 -18.31 -7.87 -1.69
N THR A 252 -19.30 -8.07 -2.56
CA THR A 252 -19.44 -9.28 -3.38
C THR A 252 -18.35 -9.31 -4.44
N ALA A 253 -18.04 -8.12 -5.00
CA ALA A 253 -16.98 -7.94 -5.97
C ALA A 253 -16.28 -6.59 -5.77
N CYS A 254 -14.97 -6.56 -6.03
CA CYS A 254 -14.13 -5.38 -6.03
C CYS A 254 -13.62 -5.10 -7.44
N LEU A 255 -13.75 -3.87 -7.91
CA LEU A 255 -13.24 -3.41 -9.20
C LEU A 255 -12.17 -2.34 -8.99
N SER A 256 -11.06 -2.46 -9.70
CA SER A 256 -9.98 -1.47 -9.66
C SER A 256 -9.16 -1.47 -10.95
N VAL A 257 -8.50 -0.36 -11.25
CA VAL A 257 -7.45 -0.36 -12.28
C VAL A 257 -6.14 -0.89 -11.69
N SER A 258 -5.67 -0.30 -10.60
CA SER A 258 -4.39 -0.68 -9.97
C SER A 258 -4.29 -0.28 -8.49
N SER A 259 -5.42 -0.03 -7.83
CA SER A 259 -5.40 0.29 -6.39
C SER A 259 -4.80 -0.84 -5.56
N PRO A 260 -3.86 -0.57 -4.66
CA PRO A 260 -3.29 -1.57 -3.77
C PRO A 260 -4.34 -2.21 -2.85
N TRP A 261 -5.45 -1.55 -2.58
CA TRP A 261 -6.57 -2.08 -1.79
C TRP A 261 -7.25 -3.29 -2.43
N SER A 262 -7.05 -3.50 -3.75
CA SER A 262 -7.47 -4.73 -4.42
C SER A 262 -6.81 -5.98 -3.82
N LEU A 263 -5.62 -5.85 -3.24
CA LEU A 263 -4.93 -6.96 -2.56
C LEU A 263 -5.66 -7.38 -1.27
N ALA A 264 -6.22 -6.42 -0.54
CA ALA A 264 -7.05 -6.73 0.63
C ALA A 264 -8.33 -7.47 0.19
N ALA A 265 -8.98 -7.01 -0.88
CA ALA A 265 -10.12 -7.71 -1.46
C ALA A 265 -9.77 -9.16 -1.85
N MET A 266 -8.61 -9.37 -2.51
CA MET A 266 -8.12 -10.70 -2.88
C MET A 266 -7.81 -11.57 -1.67
N ALA A 267 -7.18 -10.99 -0.64
CA ALA A 267 -6.85 -11.69 0.62
C ALA A 267 -8.11 -12.12 1.38
N TRP A 268 -9.20 -11.40 1.23
CA TRP A 268 -10.48 -11.67 1.89
C TRP A 268 -11.49 -12.40 1.00
N ASP A 269 -11.01 -13.06 -0.07
CA ASP A 269 -11.78 -13.85 -1.02
C ASP A 269 -12.91 -13.11 -1.76
N ALA A 270 -12.90 -11.77 -1.76
CA ALA A 270 -13.82 -11.01 -2.59
C ALA A 270 -13.45 -11.18 -4.07
N LYS A 271 -14.48 -11.35 -4.93
CA LYS A 271 -14.24 -11.39 -6.38
C LYS A 271 -13.61 -10.11 -6.84
N THR A 272 -12.39 -10.19 -7.34
CA THR A 272 -11.63 -9.00 -7.76
C THR A 272 -11.54 -8.92 -9.27
N LEU A 273 -11.90 -7.76 -9.80
CA LEU A 273 -11.84 -7.41 -11.21
C LEU A 273 -10.83 -6.28 -11.41
N MET A 274 -9.68 -6.61 -11.96
CA MET A 274 -8.70 -5.62 -12.40
C MET A 274 -9.04 -5.17 -13.83
N VAL A 275 -9.18 -3.86 -14.03
CA VAL A 275 -9.61 -3.28 -15.32
C VAL A 275 -8.51 -3.42 -16.37
N GLY A 276 -8.65 -4.38 -17.27
CA GLY A 276 -7.69 -4.67 -18.33
C GLY A 276 -7.87 -3.85 -19.61
N ASP A 277 -8.86 -2.94 -19.66
CA ASP A 277 -9.16 -2.13 -20.85
C ASP A 277 -8.01 -1.19 -21.24
N TYR A 278 -7.18 -0.81 -20.30
CA TYR A 278 -6.06 0.12 -20.47
C TYR A 278 -4.73 -0.57 -20.73
N GLY A 279 -4.70 -1.91 -20.72
CA GLY A 279 -3.49 -2.69 -20.92
C GLY A 279 -2.58 -2.73 -19.69
N ILE A 280 -1.39 -3.30 -19.87
CA ILE A 280 -0.35 -3.40 -18.85
C ILE A 280 0.67 -2.30 -19.14
N GLN A 281 0.66 -1.24 -18.34
CA GLN A 281 1.44 -0.03 -18.56
C GLN A 281 1.95 0.54 -17.24
N ALA A 282 3.16 1.08 -17.25
CA ALA A 282 3.78 1.66 -16.06
C ALA A 282 3.03 2.92 -15.55
N ASP A 283 2.56 3.77 -16.48
CA ASP A 283 1.80 4.98 -16.17
C ASP A 283 0.40 4.71 -15.58
N GLN A 284 -0.11 3.47 -15.74
CA GLN A 284 -1.35 2.99 -15.13
C GLN A 284 -1.11 2.19 -13.85
N ASN A 285 0.13 2.00 -13.43
CA ASN A 285 0.55 1.13 -12.33
C ASN A 285 0.04 -0.33 -12.47
N THR A 286 -0.19 -0.80 -13.72
CA THR A 286 -0.76 -2.12 -13.97
C THR A 286 0.27 -3.23 -14.18
N VAL A 287 1.57 -2.88 -14.25
CA VAL A 287 2.65 -3.85 -14.45
C VAL A 287 2.70 -4.90 -13.33
N GLY A 288 2.55 -4.49 -12.08
CA GLY A 288 2.56 -5.37 -10.91
C GLY A 288 1.40 -6.38 -10.87
N TRP A 289 0.33 -6.13 -11.64
CA TRP A 289 -0.85 -6.99 -11.70
C TRP A 289 -0.78 -8.03 -12.84
N PHE A 290 0.29 -8.01 -13.63
CA PHE A 290 0.50 -9.01 -14.67
C PHE A 290 0.59 -10.41 -14.06
N GLY A 291 -0.20 -11.34 -14.59
CA GLY A 291 -0.26 -12.70 -14.07
C GLY A 291 -1.23 -12.94 -12.90
N CYS A 292 -1.87 -11.89 -12.36
CA CYS A 292 -2.80 -12.00 -11.22
C CYS A 292 -4.05 -12.87 -11.53
N GLY A 293 -4.37 -13.10 -12.80
CA GLY A 293 -5.56 -13.86 -13.21
C GLY A 293 -6.87 -13.09 -13.13
N ALA A 294 -6.87 -11.90 -12.54
CA ALA A 294 -8.07 -11.08 -12.32
C ALA A 294 -8.23 -9.92 -13.32
N MET A 295 -7.36 -9.81 -14.32
CA MET A 295 -7.45 -8.75 -15.34
C MET A 295 -8.47 -9.11 -16.40
N HIS A 296 -9.51 -8.29 -16.52
CA HIS A 296 -10.60 -8.47 -17.50
C HIS A 296 -10.95 -7.14 -18.17
N ARG A 297 -11.47 -7.24 -19.38
CA ARG A 297 -11.99 -6.06 -20.06
C ARG A 297 -13.41 -5.76 -19.58
N VAL A 298 -13.54 -4.70 -18.83
CA VAL A 298 -14.82 -4.25 -18.24
C VAL A 298 -15.91 -4.05 -19.32
N ARG A 299 -15.53 -3.57 -20.50
CA ARG A 299 -16.44 -3.40 -21.64
C ARG A 299 -17.04 -4.71 -22.19
N GLU A 300 -16.41 -5.86 -21.91
CA GLU A 300 -16.88 -7.17 -22.37
C GLU A 300 -17.87 -7.80 -21.37
N ILE A 301 -17.89 -7.32 -20.12
CA ILE A 301 -18.83 -7.77 -19.08
C ILE A 301 -20.20 -7.13 -19.34
N ARG A 302 -21.16 -7.93 -19.70
CA ARG A 302 -22.52 -7.48 -20.06
C ARG A 302 -23.45 -7.45 -18.87
N ASN A 303 -23.25 -8.36 -17.93
CA ASN A 303 -24.09 -8.57 -16.75
C ASN A 303 -23.22 -8.71 -15.50
N LEU A 304 -23.56 -8.00 -14.42
CA LEU A 304 -22.83 -8.09 -13.16
C LEU A 304 -22.85 -9.48 -12.55
N ASN A 305 -23.87 -10.30 -12.83
CA ASN A 305 -23.91 -11.68 -12.35
C ASN A 305 -22.80 -12.56 -12.97
N GLU A 306 -22.24 -12.17 -14.13
CA GLU A 306 -21.07 -12.83 -14.73
C GLU A 306 -19.83 -12.72 -13.84
N LEU A 307 -19.78 -11.74 -12.91
CA LEU A 307 -18.65 -11.57 -11.98
C LEU A 307 -18.44 -12.82 -11.11
N HIS A 308 -19.50 -13.56 -10.78
CA HIS A 308 -19.38 -14.79 -10.01
C HIS A 308 -18.68 -15.92 -10.79
N GLU A 309 -18.74 -15.86 -12.13
CA GLU A 309 -18.16 -16.87 -13.02
C GLU A 309 -16.70 -16.55 -13.39
N LEU A 310 -16.23 -15.33 -13.11
CA LEU A 310 -14.86 -14.96 -13.39
C LEU A 310 -13.86 -15.85 -12.65
N PRO A 311 -12.69 -16.14 -13.24
CA PRO A 311 -11.65 -16.89 -12.58
C PRO A 311 -11.28 -16.27 -11.22
N SER A 312 -10.89 -17.09 -10.29
CA SER A 312 -10.29 -16.64 -9.05
C SER A 312 -8.88 -16.08 -9.31
N VAL A 313 -8.41 -15.27 -8.41
CA VAL A 313 -7.03 -14.75 -8.44
C VAL A 313 -6.04 -15.92 -8.55
N ASN A 314 -5.00 -15.75 -9.38
CA ASN A 314 -3.93 -16.72 -9.49
C ASN A 314 -3.18 -16.81 -8.16
N ARG A 315 -3.32 -17.94 -7.49
CA ARG A 315 -2.78 -18.16 -6.15
C ARG A 315 -1.23 -18.09 -6.15
N ALA A 316 -0.57 -18.65 -7.15
CA ALA A 316 0.88 -18.62 -7.23
C ALA A 316 1.41 -17.19 -7.38
N TRP A 317 0.73 -16.35 -8.17
CA TRP A 317 1.06 -14.93 -8.28
C TRP A 317 0.83 -14.22 -6.93
N PHE A 318 -0.32 -14.46 -6.27
CA PHE A 318 -0.64 -13.83 -4.99
C PHE A 318 0.36 -14.19 -3.88
N GLU A 319 0.77 -15.47 -3.83
CA GLU A 319 1.82 -15.95 -2.91
C GLU A 319 3.19 -15.32 -3.26
N GLY A 320 3.52 -15.24 -4.55
CA GLY A 320 4.75 -14.66 -5.05
C GLY A 320 4.95 -13.19 -4.66
N ILE A 321 3.89 -12.40 -4.71
CA ILE A 321 3.93 -10.99 -4.30
C ILE A 321 3.83 -10.78 -2.78
N GLY A 322 3.62 -11.82 -1.98
CA GLY A 322 3.63 -11.76 -0.51
C GLY A 322 2.29 -12.02 0.17
N GLY A 323 1.24 -12.38 -0.58
CA GLY A 323 -0.11 -12.57 -0.03
C GLY A 323 -0.26 -13.75 0.93
N ALA A 324 0.70 -14.67 0.96
CA ALA A 324 0.73 -15.80 1.89
C ALA A 324 1.63 -15.56 3.12
N ILE A 325 2.27 -14.41 3.24
CA ILE A 325 3.14 -14.10 4.38
C ILE A 325 2.30 -13.51 5.51
N HIS A 326 2.19 -14.22 6.61
CA HIS A 326 1.45 -13.81 7.81
C HIS A 326 2.35 -13.53 9.01
N ASP A 327 3.63 -13.89 8.93
CA ASP A 327 4.68 -13.75 9.94
C ASP A 327 5.66 -12.60 9.62
N GLY A 328 5.17 -11.58 8.92
CA GLY A 328 6.00 -10.44 8.47
C GLY A 328 6.70 -9.69 9.59
N PRO A 329 6.03 -9.35 10.70
CA PRO A 329 6.67 -8.68 11.83
C PRO A 329 7.78 -9.51 12.48
N GLU A 330 7.60 -10.83 12.61
CA GLU A 330 8.60 -11.75 13.12
C GLU A 330 9.82 -11.82 12.21
N ARG A 331 9.60 -11.92 10.89
CA ARG A 331 10.66 -11.90 9.88
C ARG A 331 11.45 -10.60 9.93
N LEU A 332 10.75 -9.46 10.06
CA LEU A 332 11.39 -8.16 10.20
C LEU A 332 12.26 -8.10 11.45
N LEU A 333 11.73 -8.55 12.60
CA LEU A 333 12.48 -8.58 13.86
C LEU A 333 13.73 -9.45 13.75
N GLN A 334 13.60 -10.65 13.18
CA GLN A 334 14.73 -11.55 12.98
C GLN A 334 15.78 -10.91 12.04
N ALA A 335 15.35 -10.32 10.93
CA ALA A 335 16.26 -9.66 10.00
C ALA A 335 17.00 -8.46 10.64
N LEU A 336 16.34 -7.72 11.53
CA LEU A 336 16.97 -6.63 12.28
C LEU A 336 17.99 -7.15 13.31
N GLU A 337 17.72 -8.30 13.95
CA GLU A 337 18.63 -8.95 14.89
C GLU A 337 19.85 -9.56 14.19
N ASP A 338 19.69 -10.02 12.95
CA ASP A 338 20.74 -10.62 12.13
C ASP A 338 21.64 -9.58 11.42
N LEU A 339 21.28 -8.28 11.50
CA LEU A 339 22.14 -7.23 10.93
C LEU A 339 23.53 -7.25 11.62
N PRO A 340 24.62 -7.18 10.84
CA PRO A 340 25.94 -7.07 11.42
C PRO A 340 26.01 -5.80 12.25
N ALA A 341 26.59 -5.89 13.46
CA ALA A 341 26.87 -4.71 14.28
C ALA A 341 27.60 -3.67 13.40
N ALA A 342 27.16 -2.42 13.45
CA ALA A 342 27.68 -1.37 12.55
C ALA A 342 29.19 -1.25 12.77
N THR A 343 29.96 -2.00 11.98
CA THR A 343 31.39 -1.77 11.87
C THR A 343 31.55 -0.46 11.12
N GLY A 344 32.03 0.58 11.79
CA GLY A 344 32.09 1.98 11.34
C GLY A 344 32.84 2.26 10.02
N GLN A 345 32.51 1.54 8.97
CA GLN A 345 33.01 1.69 7.60
C GLN A 345 31.88 1.40 6.58
N ARG A 346 31.03 2.39 6.33
CA ARG A 346 30.37 2.57 5.04
C ARG A 346 30.40 4.02 4.64
#